data_45eefffbed89f677e5d7137c06841150
#
_entry.id   45eefffbed89f677e5d7137c06841150
#
_cell.length_a   1.000
_cell.length_b   1.000
_cell.length_c   1.000
_cell.angle_alpha   90.00
_cell.angle_beta   90.00
_cell.angle_gamma   90.00
#
_symmetry.space_group_name_H-M   'P 1'
#
loop_
_entity.id
_entity.type
_entity.pdbx_description
1 polymer ?
#
loop_
_entity_poly.entity_id
_entity_poly.type
_entity_poly.pdbx_seq_one_letter_code
_entity_poly.pdbx_strand_id
1 'polypeptide(L)'
;NSATVDCPVIDVSVSATLGTCSSGSATSSFEITNSSSATTTAYVKVEYKIDSGAWQVKEANQSVAVDSTETLTHSVPVGSNITWRYEESTTSATFTGTPTATGSASSDVSCNITTSGSQTLSASCSGASKTSTLAISNSGSSQATAYFLIEYSIDGGSNWVEKEASKSVTVGGSDTVTQTVNNGTAIQWRYKTSTVSGSFSGDYVTGASLNSATVDCPTPAVTASHGTCSGGGAPINVLLDNTGQGAGNYFKVQYSTD
;
A
#
# COMPACT_ATOMS: atom_id res chain seq x y z
N ASN A 1 19.84 -30.35 -60.86
CA ASN A 1 19.48 -29.29 -59.88
C ASN A 1 19.23 -29.99 -58.55
N SER A 2 20.15 -29.86 -57.62
CA SER A 2 19.95 -30.26 -56.23
C SER A 2 19.16 -29.11 -55.55
N ALA A 3 17.92 -29.35 -55.20
CA ALA A 3 17.17 -28.45 -54.36
C ALA A 3 17.73 -28.56 -52.93
N THR A 4 18.26 -27.49 -52.40
CA THR A 4 18.59 -27.36 -50.98
C THR A 4 17.28 -27.43 -50.20
N VAL A 5 17.11 -28.47 -49.36
CA VAL A 5 16.02 -28.54 -48.40
C VAL A 5 16.45 -27.68 -47.21
N ASP A 6 15.96 -26.44 -47.14
CA ASP A 6 16.10 -25.66 -45.93
C ASP A 6 15.20 -26.25 -44.84
N CYS A 7 15.81 -26.79 -43.82
CA CYS A 7 15.07 -27.19 -42.62
C CYS A 7 14.55 -25.93 -41.90
N PRO A 8 13.29 -25.89 -41.48
CA PRO A 8 12.76 -24.75 -40.75
C PRO A 8 13.56 -24.52 -39.45
N VAL A 9 14.09 -23.30 -39.32
CA VAL A 9 14.77 -22.86 -38.10
C VAL A 9 13.77 -22.12 -37.25
N ILE A 10 13.61 -22.56 -36.01
CA ILE A 10 12.85 -21.82 -35.02
C ILE A 10 13.74 -20.77 -34.39
N ASP A 11 13.15 -19.61 -34.08
CA ASP A 11 13.77 -18.51 -33.34
C ASP A 11 12.89 -18.20 -32.13
N VAL A 12 13.28 -18.77 -31.00
CA VAL A 12 12.56 -18.61 -29.73
C VAL A 12 13.36 -17.71 -28.81
N SER A 13 12.76 -16.61 -28.42
CA SER A 13 13.27 -15.76 -27.36
C SER A 13 12.46 -15.95 -26.08
N VAL A 14 13.13 -15.83 -24.92
CA VAL A 14 12.50 -16.00 -23.62
C VAL A 14 12.88 -14.86 -22.69
N SER A 15 11.95 -14.47 -21.83
CA SER A 15 12.22 -13.56 -20.73
C SER A 15 11.56 -14.08 -19.46
N ALA A 16 12.17 -13.74 -18.32
CA ALA A 16 11.59 -14.05 -17.02
C ALA A 16 11.52 -12.79 -16.18
N THR A 17 10.37 -12.56 -15.58
CA THR A 17 10.12 -11.39 -14.72
C THR A 17 9.56 -11.84 -13.37
N LEU A 18 9.72 -10.99 -12.36
CA LEU A 18 9.13 -11.19 -11.04
C LEU A 18 8.09 -10.11 -10.80
N GLY A 19 6.86 -10.52 -10.55
CA GLY A 19 5.75 -9.65 -10.25
C GLY A 19 5.76 -9.11 -8.81
N THR A 20 4.70 -8.41 -8.45
CA THR A 20 4.54 -7.83 -7.10
C THR A 20 4.41 -8.91 -6.03
N CYS A 21 4.98 -8.61 -4.87
CA CYS A 21 4.89 -9.46 -3.70
C CYS A 21 3.52 -9.31 -3.02
N SER A 22 2.86 -10.43 -2.77
CA SER A 22 1.59 -10.48 -2.03
C SER A 22 1.54 -11.75 -1.19
N SER A 23 1.09 -11.60 0.05
CA SER A 23 0.90 -12.75 0.97
C SER A 23 2.13 -13.64 1.13
N GLY A 24 3.33 -13.06 1.15
CA GLY A 24 4.57 -13.79 1.39
C GLY A 24 5.14 -14.52 0.16
N SER A 25 4.66 -14.21 -1.03
CA SER A 25 5.18 -14.75 -2.29
C SER A 25 5.10 -13.71 -3.42
N ALA A 26 5.88 -13.91 -4.47
CA ALA A 26 5.76 -13.16 -5.72
C ALA A 26 5.48 -14.14 -6.87
N THR A 27 4.76 -13.67 -7.88
CA THR A 27 4.55 -14.44 -9.10
C THR A 27 5.70 -14.19 -10.06
N SER A 28 6.44 -15.23 -10.44
CA SER A 28 7.38 -15.19 -11.56
C SER A 28 6.63 -15.54 -12.83
N SER A 29 6.83 -14.73 -13.87
CA SER A 29 6.31 -14.96 -15.23
C SER A 29 7.46 -15.29 -16.16
N PHE A 30 7.29 -16.34 -16.94
CA PHE A 30 8.20 -16.78 -17.96
C PHE A 30 7.51 -16.63 -19.33
N GLU A 31 8.00 -15.72 -20.14
CA GLU A 31 7.46 -15.41 -21.47
C GLU A 31 8.29 -16.10 -22.54
N ILE A 32 7.62 -16.69 -23.51
CA ILE A 32 8.20 -17.41 -24.64
C ILE A 32 7.64 -16.79 -25.91
N THR A 33 8.49 -16.21 -26.73
CA THR A 33 8.11 -15.59 -28.02
C THR A 33 8.73 -16.36 -29.16
N ASN A 34 7.93 -16.77 -30.14
CA ASN A 34 8.40 -17.38 -31.37
C ASN A 34 8.41 -16.30 -32.48
N SER A 35 9.61 -15.82 -32.81
CA SER A 35 9.87 -14.80 -33.85
C SER A 35 10.38 -15.39 -35.16
N SER A 36 10.18 -16.70 -35.37
CA SER A 36 10.64 -17.39 -36.56
C SER A 36 10.09 -16.80 -37.85
N SER A 37 10.94 -16.60 -38.84
CA SER A 37 10.53 -16.13 -40.18
C SER A 37 9.80 -17.22 -41.01
N ALA A 38 9.83 -18.48 -40.59
CA ALA A 38 9.12 -19.57 -41.19
C ALA A 38 7.77 -19.80 -40.47
N THR A 39 6.75 -20.31 -41.16
CA THR A 39 5.42 -20.61 -40.61
C THR A 39 5.44 -21.82 -39.64
N THR A 40 6.48 -21.94 -38.82
CA THR A 40 6.74 -23.12 -38.01
C THR A 40 6.39 -22.86 -36.55
N THR A 41 5.46 -23.64 -36.04
CA THR A 41 5.17 -23.67 -34.61
C THR A 41 6.39 -24.16 -33.83
N ALA A 42 6.81 -23.46 -32.82
CA ALA A 42 7.80 -23.93 -31.87
C ALA A 42 7.11 -24.73 -30.75
N TYR A 43 7.71 -25.83 -30.35
CA TYR A 43 7.33 -26.59 -29.17
C TYR A 43 8.39 -26.38 -28.10
N VAL A 44 8.00 -26.07 -26.90
CA VAL A 44 8.92 -25.72 -25.83
C VAL A 44 8.60 -26.54 -24.57
N LYS A 45 9.59 -27.25 -24.06
CA LYS A 45 9.56 -27.83 -22.74
C LYS A 45 10.12 -26.84 -21.75
N VAL A 46 9.39 -26.54 -20.70
CA VAL A 46 9.78 -25.55 -19.69
C VAL A 46 9.90 -26.20 -18.33
N GLU A 47 11.01 -25.95 -17.68
CA GLU A 47 11.28 -26.43 -16.33
C GLU A 47 11.72 -25.25 -15.44
N TYR A 48 11.46 -25.38 -14.15
CA TYR A 48 11.91 -24.43 -13.14
C TYR A 48 12.52 -25.14 -11.94
N LYS A 49 13.28 -24.41 -11.16
CA LYS A 49 13.69 -24.82 -9.81
C LYS A 49 13.61 -23.63 -8.86
N ILE A 50 13.31 -23.91 -7.61
CA ILE A 50 13.38 -22.96 -6.51
C ILE A 50 14.69 -23.19 -5.76
N ASP A 51 15.48 -22.14 -5.58
CA ASP A 51 16.80 -22.16 -4.93
C ASP A 51 17.72 -23.23 -5.55
N SER A 52 18.33 -24.05 -4.72
CA SER A 52 19.17 -25.19 -5.12
C SER A 52 18.37 -26.49 -5.33
N GLY A 53 17.03 -26.42 -5.36
CA GLY A 53 16.18 -27.58 -5.51
C GLY A 53 16.31 -28.31 -6.85
N ALA A 54 15.63 -29.43 -6.98
CA ALA A 54 15.57 -30.17 -8.22
C ALA A 54 14.76 -29.44 -9.29
N TRP A 55 15.10 -29.67 -10.57
CA TRP A 55 14.32 -29.20 -11.68
C TRP A 55 12.95 -29.88 -11.73
N GLN A 56 11.91 -29.10 -11.92
CA GLN A 56 10.52 -29.52 -12.03
C GLN A 56 9.95 -29.09 -13.37
N VAL A 57 9.21 -29.97 -14.02
CA VAL A 57 8.54 -29.65 -15.28
C VAL A 57 7.37 -28.74 -14.99
N LYS A 58 7.38 -27.57 -15.60
CA LYS A 58 6.25 -26.61 -15.60
C LYS A 58 5.29 -26.90 -16.74
N GLU A 59 5.85 -27.12 -17.93
CA GLU A 59 5.12 -27.48 -19.13
C GLU A 59 5.98 -28.42 -19.97
N ALA A 60 5.41 -29.56 -20.32
CA ALA A 60 6.16 -30.60 -21.03
C ALA A 60 6.21 -30.35 -22.55
N ASN A 61 5.28 -29.60 -23.12
CA ASN A 61 5.14 -29.42 -24.56
C ASN A 61 4.27 -28.17 -24.89
N GLN A 62 4.73 -26.96 -24.50
CA GLN A 62 4.07 -25.73 -24.86
C GLN A 62 4.20 -25.45 -26.35
N SER A 63 3.11 -25.32 -27.07
CA SER A 63 3.14 -24.87 -28.46
C SER A 63 3.09 -23.34 -28.53
N VAL A 64 3.97 -22.74 -29.32
CA VAL A 64 4.04 -21.29 -29.55
C VAL A 64 3.97 -21.06 -31.05
N ALA A 65 2.88 -20.49 -31.53
CA ALA A 65 2.71 -20.17 -32.94
C ALA A 65 3.69 -19.06 -33.36
N VAL A 66 3.94 -18.96 -34.66
CA VAL A 66 4.75 -17.84 -35.22
C VAL A 66 4.15 -16.51 -34.83
N ASP A 67 4.99 -15.54 -34.49
CA ASP A 67 4.62 -14.18 -34.09
C ASP A 67 3.69 -14.14 -32.85
N SER A 68 3.76 -15.15 -31.99
CA SER A 68 2.99 -15.19 -30.75
C SER A 68 3.88 -15.35 -29.51
N THR A 69 3.33 -14.93 -28.38
CA THR A 69 3.96 -15.03 -27.07
C THR A 69 3.05 -15.83 -26.15
N GLU A 70 3.64 -16.78 -25.43
CA GLU A 70 3.00 -17.55 -24.37
C GLU A 70 3.62 -17.22 -23.02
N THR A 71 2.83 -17.19 -21.97
CA THR A 71 3.29 -16.84 -20.62
C THR A 71 2.95 -17.95 -19.63
N LEU A 72 3.98 -18.45 -18.97
CA LEU A 72 3.86 -19.41 -17.86
C LEU A 72 4.16 -18.69 -16.54
N THR A 73 3.44 -19.02 -15.49
CA THR A 73 3.63 -18.38 -14.18
C THR A 73 3.89 -19.37 -13.07
N HIS A 74 4.67 -18.97 -12.06
CA HIS A 74 4.90 -19.76 -10.84
C HIS A 74 5.01 -18.84 -9.62
N SER A 75 4.45 -19.28 -8.48
CA SER A 75 4.54 -18.55 -7.21
C SER A 75 5.85 -18.87 -6.51
N VAL A 76 6.61 -17.84 -6.15
CA VAL A 76 7.92 -17.95 -5.51
C VAL A 76 7.84 -17.41 -4.09
N PRO A 77 8.13 -18.19 -3.04
CA PRO A 77 8.11 -17.71 -1.67
C PRO A 77 9.14 -16.61 -1.40
N VAL A 78 8.85 -15.77 -0.40
CA VAL A 78 9.84 -14.80 0.12
C VAL A 78 11.09 -15.51 0.59
N GLY A 79 12.25 -14.91 0.29
CA GLY A 79 13.57 -15.45 0.62
C GLY A 79 14.07 -16.51 -0.35
N SER A 80 13.28 -16.87 -1.36
CA SER A 80 13.65 -17.83 -2.39
C SER A 80 13.87 -17.16 -3.74
N ASN A 81 14.65 -17.78 -4.60
CA ASN A 81 14.80 -17.42 -5.99
C ASN A 81 14.23 -18.52 -6.90
N ILE A 82 13.87 -18.17 -8.13
CA ILE A 82 13.45 -19.10 -9.16
C ILE A 82 14.43 -19.04 -10.33
N THR A 83 14.78 -20.19 -10.87
CA THR A 83 15.54 -20.31 -12.12
C THR A 83 14.69 -21.08 -13.10
N TRP A 84 14.56 -20.57 -14.32
CA TRP A 84 13.89 -21.22 -15.42
C TRP A 84 14.88 -21.80 -16.40
N ARG A 85 14.50 -22.86 -17.08
CA ARG A 85 15.18 -23.37 -18.26
C ARG A 85 14.19 -23.91 -19.27
N TYR A 86 14.57 -23.94 -20.52
CA TYR A 86 13.74 -24.42 -21.59
C TYR A 86 14.53 -25.25 -22.59
N GLU A 87 13.83 -26.06 -23.34
CA GLU A 87 14.32 -26.82 -24.50
C GLU A 87 13.29 -26.62 -25.62
N GLU A 88 13.75 -26.31 -26.82
CA GLU A 88 12.90 -26.03 -27.98
C GLU A 88 13.00 -27.11 -29.01
N SER A 89 11.93 -27.32 -29.80
CA SER A 89 11.84 -28.29 -30.87
C SER A 89 10.88 -27.82 -31.96
N THR A 90 11.15 -28.22 -33.19
CA THR A 90 10.21 -28.10 -34.33
C THR A 90 9.17 -29.22 -34.34
N THR A 91 9.34 -30.24 -33.51
CA THR A 91 8.48 -31.42 -33.46
C THR A 91 7.89 -31.58 -32.08
N SER A 92 6.57 -31.73 -32.02
CA SER A 92 5.84 -31.91 -30.76
C SER A 92 6.38 -33.07 -29.93
N ALA A 93 6.54 -32.83 -28.62
CA ALA A 93 6.99 -33.80 -27.63
C ALA A 93 8.33 -34.49 -27.92
N THR A 94 9.16 -33.92 -28.78
CA THR A 94 10.48 -34.47 -29.11
C THR A 94 11.55 -33.47 -28.68
N PHE A 95 12.10 -33.64 -27.49
CA PHE A 95 13.14 -32.82 -26.90
C PHE A 95 14.39 -33.68 -26.69
N THR A 96 15.45 -33.39 -27.46
CA THR A 96 16.70 -34.20 -27.47
C THR A 96 17.93 -33.33 -27.23
N GLY A 97 17.71 -32.02 -27.04
CA GLY A 97 18.75 -31.03 -26.81
C GLY A 97 19.19 -30.96 -25.35
N THR A 98 20.08 -30.03 -25.11
CA THR A 98 20.44 -29.62 -23.74
C THR A 98 19.58 -28.41 -23.36
N PRO A 99 18.83 -28.44 -22.24
CA PRO A 99 18.04 -27.32 -21.83
C PRO A 99 18.88 -26.06 -21.66
N THR A 100 18.42 -24.95 -22.24
CA THR A 100 19.05 -23.66 -22.09
C THR A 100 18.53 -23.01 -20.81
N ALA A 101 19.41 -22.76 -19.86
CA ALA A 101 19.04 -22.01 -18.67
C ALA A 101 18.94 -20.52 -19.02
N THR A 102 17.80 -19.92 -18.73
CA THR A 102 17.74 -18.47 -18.62
C THR A 102 18.40 -18.10 -17.31
N GLY A 103 19.28 -17.10 -17.32
CA GLY A 103 19.88 -16.60 -16.09
C GLY A 103 18.81 -16.37 -15.02
N SER A 104 19.20 -16.42 -13.76
CA SER A 104 18.29 -16.21 -12.63
C SER A 104 17.36 -15.06 -12.93
N ALA A 105 16.07 -15.31 -12.98
CA ALA A 105 15.10 -14.26 -13.23
C ALA A 105 15.05 -13.23 -12.09
N SER A 106 15.76 -13.48 -10.98
CA SER A 106 15.82 -12.53 -9.88
C SER A 106 16.90 -12.87 -8.84
N SER A 107 17.42 -11.86 -8.21
CA SER A 107 17.76 -11.83 -6.79
C SER A 107 16.60 -12.41 -5.98
N ASP A 108 16.86 -12.92 -4.79
CA ASP A 108 15.87 -13.47 -3.86
C ASP A 108 14.60 -12.61 -3.80
N VAL A 109 13.45 -13.25 -3.81
CA VAL A 109 12.16 -12.56 -3.64
C VAL A 109 12.18 -11.83 -2.31
N SER A 110 12.26 -10.51 -2.36
CA SER A 110 12.26 -9.66 -1.17
C SER A 110 10.92 -8.92 -1.08
N CYS A 111 10.14 -9.22 -0.05
CA CYS A 111 8.90 -8.52 0.25
C CYS A 111 9.11 -7.46 1.34
N ASN A 112 10.24 -6.78 1.32
CA ASN A 112 10.55 -5.75 2.30
C ASN A 112 9.66 -4.53 2.08
N ILE A 113 9.00 -4.09 3.14
CA ILE A 113 8.25 -2.85 3.19
C ILE A 113 9.04 -1.80 3.99
N THR A 114 8.99 -0.55 3.56
CA THR A 114 9.49 0.60 4.32
C THR A 114 8.32 1.52 4.55
N THR A 115 7.86 1.58 5.78
CA THR A 115 6.62 2.29 6.12
C THR A 115 6.91 3.50 7.01
N SER A 116 6.09 4.53 6.85
CA SER A 116 6.10 5.68 7.76
C SER A 116 4.69 6.10 8.09
N GLY A 117 4.55 6.83 9.21
CA GLY A 117 3.30 7.44 9.63
C GLY A 117 3.55 8.82 10.22
N SER A 118 2.61 9.74 9.97
CA SER A 118 2.60 11.06 10.58
C SER A 118 1.19 11.52 10.87
N GLN A 119 1.00 12.19 12.00
CA GLN A 119 -0.28 12.72 12.43
C GLN A 119 -0.34 14.23 12.25
N THR A 120 -1.51 14.74 11.85
CA THR A 120 -1.83 16.17 11.83
C THR A 120 -3.23 16.40 12.38
N LEU A 121 -3.44 17.57 13.00
CA LEU A 121 -4.77 18.08 13.36
C LEU A 121 -5.26 19.06 12.31
N SER A 122 -6.56 19.09 12.04
CA SER A 122 -7.16 20.15 11.21
C SER A 122 -6.85 21.54 11.80
N ALA A 123 -6.61 22.50 10.92
CA ALA A 123 -6.31 23.88 11.35
C ALA A 123 -7.48 24.49 12.14
N SER A 124 -8.71 24.26 11.67
CA SER A 124 -9.93 24.81 12.28
C SER A 124 -10.71 23.76 13.07
N CYS A 125 -11.45 24.23 14.07
CA CYS A 125 -12.43 23.43 14.79
C CYS A 125 -13.72 23.30 13.99
N SER A 126 -14.39 22.13 14.12
CA SER A 126 -15.78 21.92 13.73
C SER A 126 -16.60 21.73 15.01
N GLY A 127 -17.31 22.78 15.43
CA GLY A 127 -17.86 22.82 16.78
C GLY A 127 -16.76 22.76 17.85
N ALA A 128 -16.89 21.83 18.77
CA ALA A 128 -15.93 21.61 19.86
C ALA A 128 -14.93 20.47 19.55
N SER A 129 -14.58 20.24 18.29
CA SER A 129 -13.68 19.15 17.90
C SER A 129 -12.79 19.52 16.72
N LYS A 130 -11.70 18.78 16.55
CA LYS A 130 -10.84 18.78 15.37
C LYS A 130 -10.77 17.39 14.77
N THR A 131 -10.45 17.31 13.48
CA THR A 131 -10.13 16.07 12.83
C THR A 131 -8.63 15.81 12.94
N SER A 132 -8.26 14.67 13.50
CA SER A 132 -6.92 14.12 13.41
C SER A 132 -6.82 13.25 12.18
N THR A 133 -5.78 13.47 11.39
CA THR A 133 -5.45 12.67 10.20
C THR A 133 -4.12 11.97 10.44
N LEU A 134 -4.13 10.64 10.37
CA LEU A 134 -2.93 9.84 10.26
C LEU A 134 -2.64 9.60 8.79
N ALA A 135 -1.54 10.12 8.27
CA ALA A 135 -1.01 9.76 6.96
C ALA A 135 -0.04 8.60 7.11
N ILE A 136 -0.21 7.56 6.29
CA ILE A 136 0.67 6.38 6.23
C ILE A 136 1.22 6.24 4.82
N SER A 137 2.44 5.73 4.70
CA SER A 137 3.07 5.50 3.40
C SER A 137 3.89 4.21 3.38
N ASN A 138 4.10 3.69 2.18
CA ASN A 138 5.00 2.59 1.89
C ASN A 138 6.01 3.06 0.83
N SER A 139 7.20 3.46 1.26
CA SER A 139 8.31 3.93 0.42
C SER A 139 9.32 2.82 0.08
N GLY A 140 8.98 1.57 0.34
CA GLY A 140 9.83 0.43 0.03
C GLY A 140 10.19 0.36 -1.46
N SER A 141 11.37 -0.12 -1.77
CA SER A 141 11.83 -0.35 -3.15
C SER A 141 11.44 -1.74 -3.67
N SER A 142 11.03 -2.64 -2.81
CA SER A 142 10.52 -3.95 -3.17
C SER A 142 9.02 -3.86 -3.48
N GLN A 143 8.54 -4.71 -4.37
CA GLN A 143 7.17 -4.67 -4.91
C GLN A 143 6.09 -5.12 -3.91
N ALA A 144 6.34 -4.99 -2.61
CA ALA A 144 5.44 -5.47 -1.58
C ALA A 144 4.38 -4.45 -1.19
N THR A 145 3.12 -4.86 -1.16
CA THR A 145 2.05 -4.11 -0.50
C THR A 145 2.27 -4.18 1.00
N ALA A 146 2.23 -3.02 1.67
CA ALA A 146 2.20 -2.94 3.12
C ALA A 146 0.75 -2.97 3.60
N TYR A 147 0.47 -3.80 4.59
CA TYR A 147 -0.78 -3.82 5.32
C TYR A 147 -0.56 -3.20 6.70
N PHE A 148 -1.51 -2.38 7.15
CA PHE A 148 -1.45 -1.67 8.41
C PHE A 148 -2.61 -2.08 9.33
N LEU A 149 -2.29 -2.52 10.53
CA LEU A 149 -3.22 -2.55 11.66
C LEU A 149 -3.07 -1.22 12.39
N ILE A 150 -4.11 -0.40 12.42
CA ILE A 150 -4.08 0.98 12.94
C ILE A 150 -5.00 1.09 14.15
N GLU A 151 -4.47 1.63 15.23
CA GLU A 151 -5.20 1.90 16.45
C GLU A 151 -4.96 3.35 16.92
N TYR A 152 -5.91 3.87 17.67
CA TYR A 152 -5.78 5.16 18.32
C TYR A 152 -6.17 5.10 19.80
N SER A 153 -5.68 6.04 20.57
CA SER A 153 -6.05 6.30 21.97
C SER A 153 -6.30 7.78 22.16
N ILE A 154 -7.31 8.12 22.97
CA ILE A 154 -7.65 9.47 23.39
C ILE A 154 -7.54 9.67 24.91
N ASP A 155 -6.95 8.74 25.62
CA ASP A 155 -6.79 8.72 27.06
C ASP A 155 -5.32 8.55 27.51
N GLY A 156 -4.40 9.02 26.69
CA GLY A 156 -2.98 8.99 26.98
C GLY A 156 -2.35 7.60 26.78
N GLY A 157 -2.95 6.73 25.97
CA GLY A 157 -2.45 5.39 25.69
C GLY A 157 -2.92 4.30 26.66
N SER A 158 -3.88 4.64 27.55
CA SER A 158 -4.42 3.69 28.51
C SER A 158 -5.34 2.64 27.85
N ASN A 159 -6.15 3.09 26.89
CA ASN A 159 -6.99 2.23 26.07
C ASN A 159 -6.75 2.51 24.58
N TRP A 160 -6.70 1.44 23.80
CA TRP A 160 -6.50 1.49 22.36
C TRP A 160 -7.71 0.95 21.62
N VAL A 161 -8.14 1.66 20.60
CA VAL A 161 -9.30 1.32 19.77
C VAL A 161 -8.80 1.05 18.36
N GLU A 162 -9.13 -0.12 17.83
CA GLU A 162 -8.84 -0.46 16.43
C GLU A 162 -9.62 0.47 15.49
N LYS A 163 -8.92 1.05 14.54
CA LYS A 163 -9.48 1.91 13.49
C LYS A 163 -9.50 1.22 12.14
N GLU A 164 -8.44 0.50 11.83
CA GLU A 164 -8.29 -0.26 10.59
C GLU A 164 -7.60 -1.59 10.90
N ALA A 165 -8.23 -2.70 10.57
CA ALA A 165 -7.70 -4.05 10.83
C ALA A 165 -6.64 -4.49 9.81
N SER A 166 -6.66 -3.96 8.58
CA SER A 166 -5.74 -4.35 7.50
C SER A 166 -5.77 -3.37 6.32
N LYS A 167 -5.42 -2.11 6.56
CA LYS A 167 -5.34 -1.07 5.53
C LYS A 167 -4.17 -1.33 4.59
N SER A 168 -4.41 -1.48 3.30
CA SER A 168 -3.36 -1.77 2.30
C SER A 168 -2.80 -0.49 1.69
N VAL A 169 -1.48 -0.43 1.54
CA VAL A 169 -0.76 0.64 0.84
C VAL A 169 0.25 0.01 -0.11
N THR A 170 0.10 0.25 -1.40
CA THR A 170 1.02 -0.25 -2.42
C THR A 170 2.38 0.44 -2.34
N VAL A 171 3.40 -0.16 -2.95
CA VAL A 171 4.74 0.44 -3.07
C VAL A 171 4.66 1.84 -3.70
N GLY A 172 5.36 2.80 -3.10
CA GLY A 172 5.35 4.21 -3.52
C GLY A 172 4.05 4.94 -3.21
N GLY A 173 3.06 4.27 -2.62
CA GLY A 173 1.77 4.83 -2.28
C GLY A 173 1.69 5.42 -0.87
N SER A 174 0.62 6.17 -0.65
CA SER A 174 0.22 6.68 0.67
C SER A 174 -1.29 6.62 0.81
N ASP A 175 -1.76 6.62 2.05
CA ASP A 175 -3.19 6.69 2.39
C ASP A 175 -3.37 7.45 3.71
N THR A 176 -4.60 7.79 4.05
CA THR A 176 -4.93 8.51 5.27
C THR A 176 -6.06 7.85 6.04
N VAL A 177 -5.99 7.97 7.36
CA VAL A 177 -7.04 7.55 8.29
C VAL A 177 -7.38 8.71 9.20
N THR A 178 -8.66 8.96 9.45
CA THR A 178 -9.10 10.12 10.21
C THR A 178 -9.89 9.74 11.45
N GLN A 179 -9.79 10.56 12.49
CA GLN A 179 -10.56 10.44 13.74
C GLN A 179 -10.90 11.84 14.27
N THR A 180 -12.16 12.00 14.65
CA THR A 180 -12.60 13.24 15.35
C THR A 180 -12.14 13.20 16.80
N VAL A 181 -11.58 14.31 17.26
CA VAL A 181 -11.02 14.48 18.61
C VAL A 181 -11.66 15.70 19.27
N ASN A 182 -12.24 15.51 20.43
CA ASN A 182 -12.93 16.56 21.15
C ASN A 182 -11.97 17.55 21.82
N ASN A 183 -12.48 18.73 22.10
CA ASN A 183 -11.77 19.76 22.85
C ASN A 183 -11.26 19.24 24.21
N GLY A 184 -10.07 19.63 24.60
CA GLY A 184 -9.42 19.17 25.83
C GLY A 184 -8.78 17.81 25.74
N THR A 185 -8.82 17.13 24.58
CA THR A 185 -8.31 15.78 24.38
C THR A 185 -7.12 15.79 23.41
N ALA A 186 -6.11 14.97 23.67
CA ALA A 186 -5.06 14.61 22.71
C ALA A 186 -5.33 13.23 22.15
N ILE A 187 -4.92 12.99 20.91
CA ILE A 187 -4.96 11.66 20.29
C ILE A 187 -3.55 11.13 20.10
N GLN A 188 -3.41 9.85 20.32
CA GLN A 188 -2.21 9.07 19.98
C GLN A 188 -2.60 7.99 18.99
N TRP A 189 -1.77 7.82 17.96
CA TRP A 189 -1.89 6.75 17.00
C TRP A 189 -0.76 5.74 17.19
N ARG A 190 -1.04 4.50 16.85
CA ARG A 190 -0.02 3.46 16.69
C ARG A 190 -0.42 2.53 15.56
N TYR A 191 0.56 1.87 14.97
CA TYR A 191 0.28 0.89 13.94
C TYR A 191 1.28 -0.26 13.96
N LYS A 192 0.85 -1.41 13.44
CA LYS A 192 1.73 -2.51 13.02
C LYS A 192 1.69 -2.63 11.52
N THR A 193 2.75 -3.18 10.94
CA THR A 193 2.81 -3.42 9.50
C THR A 193 3.15 -4.87 9.19
N SER A 194 2.66 -5.34 8.05
CA SER A 194 2.89 -6.69 7.54
C SER A 194 2.88 -6.68 6.02
N THR A 195 3.52 -7.67 5.41
CA THR A 195 3.37 -8.00 3.98
C THR A 195 2.19 -8.95 3.74
N VAL A 196 1.57 -9.44 4.80
CA VAL A 196 0.43 -10.37 4.75
C VAL A 196 -0.79 -9.73 5.39
N SER A 197 -1.90 -9.66 4.64
CA SER A 197 -3.16 -9.11 5.14
C SER A 197 -3.68 -9.90 6.35
N GLY A 198 -4.07 -9.15 7.41
CA GLY A 198 -4.65 -9.73 8.62
C GLY A 198 -3.68 -10.51 9.52
N SER A 199 -2.38 -10.51 9.21
CA SER A 199 -1.37 -11.18 10.03
C SER A 199 -0.30 -10.18 10.46
N PHE A 200 -0.36 -9.75 11.72
CA PHE A 200 0.54 -8.73 12.27
C PHE A 200 1.31 -9.29 13.46
N SER A 201 2.62 -9.33 13.32
CA SER A 201 3.56 -9.70 14.38
C SER A 201 4.47 -8.52 14.72
N GLY A 202 5.28 -8.64 15.78
CA GLY A 202 6.19 -7.59 16.21
C GLY A 202 5.52 -6.47 17.01
N ASP A 203 6.29 -5.43 17.28
CA ASP A 203 5.87 -4.31 18.11
C ASP A 203 5.08 -3.25 17.32
N TYR A 204 4.29 -2.45 18.04
CA TYR A 204 3.66 -1.28 17.47
C TYR A 204 4.68 -0.19 17.18
N VAL A 205 4.57 0.42 16.00
CA VAL A 205 5.24 1.69 15.73
C VAL A 205 4.50 2.78 16.49
N THR A 206 5.24 3.49 17.34
CA THR A 206 4.78 4.61 18.17
C THR A 206 5.78 5.76 18.03
N GLY A 207 5.42 6.95 18.46
CA GLY A 207 6.36 8.07 18.50
C GLY A 207 5.69 9.43 18.51
N ALA A 208 6.49 10.47 18.72
CA ALA A 208 5.99 11.85 18.82
C ALA A 208 5.28 12.33 17.53
N SER A 209 5.72 11.84 16.35
CA SER A 209 5.09 12.12 15.06
C SER A 209 3.68 11.55 14.90
N LEU A 210 3.29 10.62 15.78
CA LEU A 210 1.97 9.97 15.79
C LEU A 210 1.05 10.52 16.88
N ASN A 211 1.53 11.48 17.69
CA ASN A 211 0.79 12.07 18.79
C ASN A 211 0.40 13.51 18.44
N SER A 212 -0.83 13.91 18.79
CA SER A 212 -1.25 15.29 18.68
C SER A 212 -0.93 16.07 19.96
N ALA A 213 -0.90 17.40 19.83
CA ALA A 213 -1.17 18.27 20.97
C ALA A 213 -2.63 18.08 21.43
N THR A 214 -2.93 18.52 22.65
CA THR A 214 -4.32 18.61 23.13
C THR A 214 -5.11 19.53 22.19
N VAL A 215 -6.29 19.07 21.78
CA VAL A 215 -7.19 19.88 20.95
C VAL A 215 -7.66 21.06 21.77
N ASP A 216 -7.39 22.24 21.27
CA ASP A 216 -7.88 23.50 21.82
C ASP A 216 -8.83 24.13 20.80
N CYS A 217 -10.11 24.09 21.13
CA CYS A 217 -11.17 24.75 20.37
C CYS A 217 -11.72 25.87 21.25
N PRO A 218 -11.55 27.12 20.82
CA PRO A 218 -12.03 28.25 21.62
C PRO A 218 -13.53 28.14 21.84
N THR A 219 -13.92 28.31 23.09
CA THR A 219 -15.32 28.44 23.48
C THR A 219 -15.71 29.92 23.38
N PRO A 220 -16.83 30.25 22.70
CA PRO A 220 -17.30 31.59 22.67
C PRO A 220 -17.61 32.08 24.09
N ALA A 221 -17.13 33.26 24.43
CA ALA A 221 -17.39 33.89 25.70
C ALA A 221 -18.41 35.03 25.56
N VAL A 222 -19.26 35.14 26.55
CA VAL A 222 -20.23 36.24 26.65
C VAL A 222 -20.02 36.95 27.99
N THR A 223 -19.74 38.25 27.93
CA THR A 223 -19.62 39.08 29.13
C THR A 223 -20.68 40.18 29.10
N ALA A 224 -21.47 40.27 30.14
CA ALA A 224 -22.42 41.34 30.33
C ALA A 224 -21.94 42.32 31.40
N SER A 225 -22.05 43.58 31.13
CA SER A 225 -21.73 44.64 32.08
C SER A 225 -22.75 45.78 31.98
N HIS A 226 -22.93 46.55 33.06
CA HIS A 226 -23.71 47.74 33.02
C HIS A 226 -22.82 48.98 33.08
N GLY A 227 -23.22 50.00 32.34
CA GLY A 227 -22.60 51.31 32.43
C GLY A 227 -23.11 52.12 33.63
N THR A 228 -22.64 53.31 33.76
CA THR A 228 -23.07 54.26 34.80
C THR A 228 -24.51 54.75 34.59
N CYS A 229 -25.27 54.80 35.66
CA CYS A 229 -26.63 55.30 35.62
C CYS A 229 -26.63 56.82 35.21
N SER A 230 -27.47 57.16 34.23
CA SER A 230 -27.70 58.51 33.80
C SER A 230 -29.18 58.66 33.36
N GLY A 231 -29.88 59.69 33.88
CA GLY A 231 -31.27 59.91 33.47
C GLY A 231 -32.28 58.82 33.86
N GLY A 232 -31.99 58.07 34.92
CA GLY A 232 -32.89 56.96 35.39
C GLY A 232 -32.71 55.62 34.72
N GLY A 233 -31.66 55.40 33.87
CA GLY A 233 -31.29 54.15 33.23
C GLY A 233 -29.80 53.91 33.19
N ALA A 234 -29.39 52.67 33.10
CA ALA A 234 -28.01 52.29 32.83
C ALA A 234 -27.95 51.46 31.57
N PRO A 235 -27.01 51.72 30.66
CA PRO A 235 -26.83 50.84 29.48
C PRO A 235 -26.29 49.49 29.91
N ILE A 236 -26.81 48.43 29.30
CA ILE A 236 -26.29 47.10 29.42
C ILE A 236 -25.41 46.84 28.20
N ASN A 237 -24.16 46.46 28.40
CA ASN A 237 -23.23 46.09 27.37
C ASN A 237 -23.06 44.58 27.39
N VAL A 238 -23.24 43.94 26.23
CA VAL A 238 -22.97 42.53 26.04
C VAL A 238 -21.81 42.41 25.06
N LEU A 239 -20.68 41.91 25.54
CA LEU A 239 -19.52 41.57 24.70
C LEU A 239 -19.61 40.11 24.30
N LEU A 240 -19.66 39.88 23.00
CA LEU A 240 -19.62 38.56 22.40
C LEU A 240 -18.20 38.35 21.87
N ASP A 241 -17.47 37.44 22.47
CA ASP A 241 -16.10 37.17 22.12
C ASP A 241 -16.01 35.82 21.44
N ASN A 242 -15.46 35.81 20.22
CA ASN A 242 -15.16 34.64 19.43
C ASN A 242 -13.69 34.66 18.95
N THR A 243 -12.78 35.04 19.84
CA THR A 243 -11.33 35.15 19.57
C THR A 243 -10.66 33.83 19.38
N GLY A 244 -11.27 32.93 18.67
CA GLY A 244 -10.72 31.62 18.45
C GLY A 244 -10.53 31.27 16.98
N GLN A 245 -9.70 30.29 16.75
CA GLN A 245 -9.35 29.89 15.40
C GLN A 245 -10.51 29.17 14.66
N GLY A 246 -11.06 29.82 13.63
CA GLY A 246 -11.56 29.16 12.44
C GLY A 246 -13.03 28.71 12.43
N ALA A 247 -13.82 28.83 13.50
CA ALA A 247 -15.25 28.51 13.44
C ALA A 247 -16.10 29.76 13.65
N GLY A 248 -17.05 30.02 12.75
CA GLY A 248 -18.11 30.99 12.99
C GLY A 248 -19.05 30.49 14.09
N ASN A 249 -19.17 31.24 15.17
CA ASN A 249 -20.13 30.99 16.23
C ASN A 249 -21.33 31.91 16.08
N TYR A 250 -22.52 31.37 16.35
CA TYR A 250 -23.76 32.11 16.34
C TYR A 250 -24.20 32.40 17.78
N PHE A 251 -24.52 33.64 18.09
CA PHE A 251 -25.00 34.04 19.40
C PHE A 251 -26.47 34.44 19.30
N LYS A 252 -27.29 33.94 20.19
CA LYS A 252 -28.63 34.44 20.41
C LYS A 252 -28.62 35.24 21.73
N VAL A 253 -28.82 36.53 21.64
CA VAL A 253 -28.89 37.42 22.82
C VAL A 253 -30.35 37.70 23.11
N GLN A 254 -30.77 37.52 24.35
CA GLN A 254 -32.10 37.85 24.86
C GLN A 254 -31.93 38.66 26.11
N TYR A 255 -32.83 39.62 26.34
CA TYR A 255 -32.88 40.44 27.56
C TYR A 255 -34.29 40.44 28.09
N SER A 256 -34.42 40.66 29.42
CA SER A 256 -35.66 40.93 30.14
C SER A 256 -35.51 42.17 30.95
N THR A 257 -36.62 42.90 31.15
CA THR A 257 -36.69 44.18 31.88
C THR A 257 -37.59 44.07 33.13
N ASP A 258 -38.05 42.92 33.49
CA ASP A 258 -38.90 42.58 34.65
C ASP A 258 -38.12 42.04 35.84
#